data_ba96c2fbbc15e676ac3702585cbd77fe
#
_entry.id   ba96c2fbbc15e676ac3702585cbd77fe
#
_cell.length_a   1.000
_cell.length_b   1.000
_cell.length_c   1.000
_cell.angle_alpha   90.00
_cell.angle_beta   90.00
_cell.angle_gamma   90.00
#
_symmetry.space_group_name_H-M   'P 1'
#
loop_
_entity.id
_entity.type
_entity.pdbx_description
1 polymer ?
#
loop_
_entity_poly.entity_id
_entity_poly.type
_entity_poly.pdbx_seq_one_letter_code
_entity_poly.pdbx_strand_id
1 'polypeptide(L)'
;MSIPVLHVQHLRKRFGEFVAVNDISFDIRPGEILGLLGPNGAGKTTTIHMLLGVVTPTAGSIQMFGLDLATHREEILQQVNFSSTYVSLPQALTVEENLWVIARLYGLTQIQDRVNDIMKRLEMEEFRHKVTRKLSSGQGTLLGLAKAFLTGPKILFLDEPTASLDPDIAQKIRGFLKEERRSSGLSVLYTSHNMHEMEEMTDRIIFLQRGKIVAEGTAQEIVARFGEADLEEVFVKLAREK
;
A
#
# COMPACT_ATOMS: atom_id res chain seq x y z
N MET A 1 22.71 6.81 9.72
CA MET A 1 21.58 6.54 8.80
C MET A 1 20.70 5.51 9.48
N SER A 2 19.40 5.71 9.55
CA SER A 2 18.47 4.72 10.11
C SER A 2 18.39 3.49 9.21
N ILE A 3 18.31 2.30 9.81
CA ILE A 3 18.11 1.04 9.06
C ILE A 3 16.73 1.10 8.39
N PRO A 4 16.61 0.84 7.08
CA PRO A 4 15.32 0.83 6.40
C PRO A 4 14.41 -0.28 6.94
N VAL A 5 13.10 -0.03 6.96
CA VAL A 5 12.12 -1.05 7.35
C VAL A 5 11.84 -2.04 6.22
N LEU A 6 12.03 -1.62 4.97
CA LEU A 6 12.03 -2.45 3.77
C LEU A 6 13.27 -2.13 2.95
N HIS A 7 13.99 -3.16 2.51
CA HIS A 7 15.14 -3.05 1.63
C HIS A 7 15.01 -4.06 0.49
N VAL A 8 15.00 -3.57 -0.73
CA VAL A 8 14.85 -4.35 -1.97
C VAL A 8 16.11 -4.20 -2.80
N GLN A 9 16.72 -5.32 -3.21
CA GLN A 9 17.95 -5.32 -4.00
C GLN A 9 17.80 -6.17 -5.24
N HIS A 10 18.10 -5.58 -6.41
CA HIS A 10 18.16 -6.24 -7.71
C HIS A 10 16.95 -7.11 -8.02
N LEU A 11 15.75 -6.65 -7.57
CA LEU A 11 14.53 -7.42 -7.66
C LEU A 11 14.11 -7.60 -9.12
N ARG A 12 13.88 -8.85 -9.50
CA ARG A 12 13.47 -9.23 -10.86
C ARG A 12 12.34 -10.23 -10.83
N LYS A 13 11.38 -10.05 -11.76
CA LYS A 13 10.31 -11.03 -12.00
C LYS A 13 10.08 -11.24 -13.49
N ARG A 14 10.14 -12.51 -13.89
CA ARG A 14 9.85 -12.96 -15.24
C ARG A 14 8.71 -13.98 -15.22
N PHE A 15 7.79 -13.87 -16.16
CA PHE A 15 6.72 -14.82 -16.42
C PHE A 15 6.88 -15.35 -17.84
N GLY A 16 7.43 -16.55 -18.01
CA GLY A 16 7.85 -17.03 -19.32
C GLY A 16 8.85 -16.07 -19.96
N GLU A 17 8.54 -15.53 -21.14
CA GLU A 17 9.38 -14.54 -21.83
C GLU A 17 9.12 -13.09 -21.36
N PHE A 18 8.01 -12.83 -20.68
CA PHE A 18 7.66 -11.49 -20.24
C PHE A 18 8.38 -11.10 -18.95
N VAL A 19 9.11 -9.99 -18.96
CA VAL A 19 9.79 -9.43 -17.79
C VAL A 19 8.90 -8.35 -17.19
N ALA A 20 8.24 -8.66 -16.08
CA ALA A 20 7.33 -7.75 -15.40
C ALA A 20 8.05 -6.75 -14.48
N VAL A 21 9.16 -7.18 -13.84
CA VAL A 21 10.05 -6.35 -13.02
C VAL A 21 11.47 -6.68 -13.39
N ASN A 22 12.29 -5.66 -13.65
CA ASN A 22 13.61 -5.82 -14.25
C ASN A 22 14.66 -5.02 -13.48
N ASP A 23 15.26 -5.66 -12.49
CA ASP A 23 16.39 -5.14 -11.72
C ASP A 23 16.09 -3.82 -11.01
N ILE A 24 15.12 -3.83 -10.10
CA ILE A 24 14.80 -2.67 -9.26
C ILE A 24 15.40 -2.82 -7.87
N SER A 25 15.92 -1.70 -7.34
CA SER A 25 16.44 -1.61 -5.97
C SER A 25 15.92 -0.35 -5.33
N PHE A 26 15.36 -0.44 -4.13
CA PHE A 26 14.84 0.69 -3.36
C PHE A 26 14.67 0.31 -1.89
N ASP A 27 14.42 1.30 -1.05
CA ASP A 27 14.15 1.12 0.37
C ASP A 27 12.97 1.96 0.84
N ILE A 28 12.38 1.57 1.96
CA ILE A 28 11.43 2.38 2.74
C ILE A 28 12.05 2.63 4.10
N ARG A 29 12.09 3.91 4.51
CA ARG A 29 12.60 4.33 5.82
C ARG A 29 11.51 4.20 6.89
N PRO A 30 11.87 4.10 8.18
CA PRO A 30 10.89 4.14 9.25
C PRO A 30 10.01 5.40 9.18
N GLY A 31 8.69 5.21 9.20
CA GLY A 31 7.73 6.31 9.13
C GLY A 31 7.63 7.02 7.78
N GLU A 32 8.22 6.48 6.71
CA GLU A 32 8.13 7.03 5.36
C GLU A 32 6.86 6.56 4.65
N ILE A 33 6.22 7.47 3.91
CA ILE A 33 5.24 7.14 2.89
C ILE A 33 5.95 7.22 1.54
N LEU A 34 6.29 6.06 0.97
CA LEU A 34 6.91 5.94 -0.34
C LEU A 34 5.83 5.75 -1.41
N GLY A 35 5.80 6.64 -2.39
CA GLY A 35 4.94 6.53 -3.56
C GLY A 35 5.50 5.57 -4.60
N LEU A 36 4.68 4.68 -5.15
CA LEU A 36 5.03 3.83 -6.29
C LEU A 36 4.15 4.21 -7.48
N LEU A 37 4.68 5.00 -8.38
CA LEU A 37 4.00 5.57 -9.52
C LEU A 37 4.41 4.85 -10.82
N GLY A 38 3.57 4.93 -11.83
CA GLY A 38 3.85 4.39 -13.17
C GLY A 38 2.59 3.97 -13.91
N PRO A 39 2.64 3.86 -15.25
CA PRO A 39 1.49 3.47 -16.07
C PRO A 39 1.03 2.03 -15.78
N ASN A 40 -0.13 1.66 -16.32
CA ASN A 40 -0.60 0.28 -16.28
C ASN A 40 0.41 -0.64 -16.96
N GLY A 41 0.68 -1.79 -16.33
CA GLY A 41 1.72 -2.71 -16.81
C GLY A 41 3.16 -2.33 -16.46
N ALA A 42 3.40 -1.24 -15.72
CA ALA A 42 4.75 -0.84 -15.31
C ALA A 42 5.44 -1.81 -14.33
N GLY A 43 4.67 -2.71 -13.69
CA GLY A 43 5.19 -3.67 -12.72
C GLY A 43 4.80 -3.39 -11.26
N LYS A 44 4.00 -2.35 -10.97
CA LYS A 44 3.59 -1.96 -9.60
C LYS A 44 2.97 -3.11 -8.81
N THR A 45 1.87 -3.68 -9.30
CA THR A 45 1.16 -4.79 -8.64
C THR A 45 2.06 -6.03 -8.49
N THR A 46 2.88 -6.35 -9.51
CA THR A 46 3.84 -7.46 -9.41
C THR A 46 4.87 -7.20 -8.31
N THR A 47 5.37 -5.98 -8.18
CA THR A 47 6.27 -5.58 -7.11
C THR A 47 5.60 -5.76 -5.75
N ILE A 48 4.39 -5.23 -5.54
CA ILE A 48 3.63 -5.39 -4.30
C ILE A 48 3.41 -6.89 -3.98
N HIS A 49 3.03 -7.71 -4.96
CA HIS A 49 2.84 -9.14 -4.75
C HIS A 49 4.13 -9.87 -4.35
N MET A 50 5.29 -9.44 -4.85
CA MET A 50 6.58 -9.97 -4.40
C MET A 50 6.88 -9.54 -2.96
N LEU A 51 6.62 -8.29 -2.60
CA LEU A 51 6.78 -7.80 -1.23
C LEU A 51 5.86 -8.52 -0.23
N LEU A 52 4.67 -8.91 -0.65
CA LEU A 52 3.73 -9.72 0.15
C LEU A 52 4.09 -11.23 0.16
N GLY A 53 5.14 -11.64 -0.54
CA GLY A 53 5.50 -13.05 -0.66
C GLY A 53 4.46 -13.89 -1.43
N VAL A 54 3.50 -13.28 -2.13
CA VAL A 54 2.50 -13.97 -2.98
C VAL A 54 3.14 -14.46 -4.27
N VAL A 55 4.09 -13.69 -4.79
CA VAL A 55 4.86 -14.01 -5.99
C VAL A 55 6.34 -14.12 -5.62
N THR A 56 6.95 -15.28 -5.89
CA THR A 56 8.40 -15.46 -5.68
C THR A 56 9.19 -14.69 -6.75
N PRO A 57 10.18 -13.88 -6.36
CA PRO A 57 11.10 -13.23 -7.29
C PRO A 57 11.84 -14.25 -8.16
N THR A 58 12.20 -13.87 -9.37
CA THR A 58 13.10 -14.66 -10.23
C THR A 58 14.57 -14.44 -9.83
N ALA A 59 14.90 -13.23 -9.35
CA ALA A 59 16.21 -12.86 -8.82
C ALA A 59 16.06 -11.66 -7.86
N GLY A 60 17.12 -11.38 -7.12
CA GLY A 60 17.17 -10.31 -6.12
C GLY A 60 16.71 -10.76 -4.74
N SER A 61 16.68 -9.82 -3.79
CA SER A 61 16.31 -10.08 -2.40
C SER A 61 15.38 -9.00 -1.86
N ILE A 62 14.58 -9.40 -0.86
CA ILE A 62 13.67 -8.51 -0.12
C ILE A 62 13.94 -8.73 1.34
N GLN A 63 14.32 -7.67 2.05
CA GLN A 63 14.48 -7.69 3.50
C GLN A 63 13.49 -6.71 4.13
N MET A 64 12.83 -7.14 5.21
CA MET A 64 11.98 -6.30 6.03
C MET A 64 12.38 -6.45 7.50
N PHE A 65 12.49 -5.33 8.20
CA PHE A 65 12.91 -5.32 9.61
C PHE A 65 14.27 -6.01 9.85
N GLY A 66 15.15 -6.03 8.84
CA GLY A 66 16.44 -6.72 8.88
C GLY A 66 16.37 -8.24 8.61
N LEU A 67 15.19 -8.78 8.35
CA LEU A 67 14.97 -10.20 8.07
C LEU A 67 14.74 -10.43 6.56
N ASP A 68 15.27 -11.51 6.02
CA ASP A 68 15.04 -11.91 4.62
C ASP A 68 13.67 -12.56 4.46
N LEU A 69 12.87 -12.06 3.51
CA LEU A 69 11.49 -12.53 3.27
C LEU A 69 11.42 -14.00 2.83
N ALA A 70 12.44 -14.52 2.16
CA ALA A 70 12.44 -15.90 1.70
C ALA A 70 12.57 -16.90 2.85
N THR A 71 13.25 -16.50 3.94
CA THR A 71 13.54 -17.38 5.09
C THR A 71 12.71 -17.08 6.33
N HIS A 72 12.21 -15.85 6.51
CA HIS A 72 11.46 -15.39 7.70
C HIS A 72 10.05 -14.87 7.34
N ARG A 73 9.43 -15.49 6.34
CA ARG A 73 8.17 -15.03 5.77
C ARG A 73 7.06 -14.82 6.79
N GLU A 74 6.84 -15.78 7.68
CA GLU A 74 5.76 -15.73 8.68
C GLU A 74 5.97 -14.58 9.66
N GLU A 75 7.18 -14.44 10.20
CA GLU A 75 7.53 -13.38 11.15
C GLU A 75 7.37 -11.98 10.54
N ILE A 76 7.78 -11.82 9.28
CA ILE A 76 7.65 -10.57 8.54
C ILE A 76 6.18 -10.24 8.29
N LEU A 77 5.41 -11.20 7.74
CA LEU A 77 4.03 -10.96 7.33
C LEU A 77 3.06 -10.72 8.50
N GLN A 78 3.42 -11.10 9.71
CA GLN A 78 2.68 -10.70 10.92
C GLN A 78 2.74 -9.18 11.20
N GLN A 79 3.76 -8.49 10.68
CA GLN A 79 4.00 -7.06 10.89
C GLN A 79 3.67 -6.21 9.64
N VAL A 80 3.21 -6.86 8.57
CA VAL A 80 2.89 -6.25 7.28
C VAL A 80 1.42 -6.48 6.96
N ASN A 81 0.77 -5.50 6.35
CA ASN A 81 -0.56 -5.72 5.81
C ASN A 81 -0.74 -5.03 4.45
N PHE A 82 -1.86 -5.33 3.82
CA PHE A 82 -2.21 -4.85 2.49
C PHE A 82 -3.68 -4.47 2.40
N SER A 83 -3.96 -3.37 1.72
CA SER A 83 -5.31 -3.00 1.32
C SER A 83 -5.32 -2.52 -0.13
N SER A 84 -6.34 -2.94 -0.86
CA SER A 84 -6.63 -2.52 -2.22
C SER A 84 -8.14 -2.40 -2.38
N THR A 85 -8.60 -1.53 -3.26
CA THR A 85 -10.01 -1.41 -3.63
C THR A 85 -10.61 -2.71 -4.19
N TYR A 86 -9.77 -3.63 -4.65
CA TYR A 86 -10.20 -4.91 -5.25
C TYR A 86 -10.23 -6.09 -4.27
N VAL A 87 -9.90 -5.88 -2.98
CA VAL A 87 -9.95 -6.97 -1.98
C VAL A 87 -11.40 -7.24 -1.60
N SER A 88 -11.91 -8.39 -2.03
CA SER A 88 -13.26 -8.83 -1.66
C SER A 88 -13.24 -9.51 -0.29
N LEU A 89 -14.00 -8.97 0.65
CA LEU A 89 -14.30 -9.59 1.93
C LEU A 89 -15.58 -10.43 1.85
N PRO A 90 -15.80 -11.41 2.75
CA PRO A 90 -17.00 -12.23 2.77
C PRO A 90 -18.29 -11.39 2.75
N GLN A 91 -19.02 -11.49 1.64
CA GLN A 91 -20.16 -10.63 1.34
C GLN A 91 -21.39 -10.90 2.20
N ALA A 92 -21.50 -12.11 2.80
CA ALA A 92 -22.61 -12.51 3.64
C ALA A 92 -22.49 -12.07 5.08
N LEU A 93 -21.26 -11.75 5.53
CA LEU A 93 -20.99 -11.29 6.88
C LEU A 93 -21.24 -9.79 7.03
N THR A 94 -21.56 -9.37 8.23
CA THR A 94 -21.57 -7.96 8.62
C THR A 94 -20.16 -7.38 8.68
N VAL A 95 -20.05 -6.06 8.77
CA VAL A 95 -18.78 -5.36 8.95
C VAL A 95 -18.04 -5.89 10.19
N GLU A 96 -18.70 -5.94 11.32
CA GLU A 96 -18.12 -6.42 12.58
C GLU A 96 -17.68 -7.89 12.50
N GLU A 97 -18.52 -8.77 11.94
CA GLU A 97 -18.19 -10.19 11.78
C GLU A 97 -16.97 -10.40 10.87
N ASN A 98 -16.82 -9.62 9.80
CA ASN A 98 -15.62 -9.65 8.97
C ASN A 98 -14.37 -9.30 9.78
N LEU A 99 -14.40 -8.23 10.58
CA LEU A 99 -13.28 -7.85 11.41
C LEU A 99 -12.96 -8.91 12.49
N TRP A 100 -13.99 -9.53 13.08
CA TRP A 100 -13.83 -10.63 14.03
C TRP A 100 -13.15 -11.86 13.40
N VAL A 101 -13.58 -12.25 12.21
CA VAL A 101 -12.96 -13.38 11.48
C VAL A 101 -11.49 -13.10 11.21
N ILE A 102 -11.17 -11.91 10.73
CA ILE A 102 -9.78 -11.51 10.46
C ILE A 102 -8.95 -11.50 11.75
N ALA A 103 -9.47 -10.90 12.82
CA ALA A 103 -8.78 -10.87 14.11
C ALA A 103 -8.42 -12.29 14.61
N ARG A 104 -9.33 -13.25 14.45
CA ARG A 104 -9.09 -14.66 14.81
C ARG A 104 -8.08 -15.34 13.90
N LEU A 105 -8.13 -15.09 12.59
CA LEU A 105 -7.17 -15.64 11.62
C LEU A 105 -5.74 -15.18 11.92
N TYR A 106 -5.58 -13.95 12.39
CA TYR A 106 -4.28 -13.40 12.81
C TYR A 106 -3.91 -13.74 14.26
N GLY A 107 -4.72 -14.50 14.98
CA GLY A 107 -4.45 -14.89 16.37
C GLY A 107 -4.45 -13.71 17.35
N LEU A 108 -5.19 -12.63 17.05
CA LEU A 108 -5.21 -11.43 17.89
C LEU A 108 -5.92 -11.73 19.22
N THR A 109 -5.42 -11.13 20.28
CA THR A 109 -6.07 -11.07 21.59
C THR A 109 -6.91 -9.80 21.73
N GLN A 110 -7.82 -9.74 22.73
CA GLN A 110 -8.68 -8.58 23.00
C GLN A 110 -9.45 -8.13 21.75
N ILE A 111 -10.01 -9.10 21.01
CA ILE A 111 -10.61 -8.89 19.69
C ILE A 111 -11.69 -7.83 19.73
N GLN A 112 -12.60 -7.86 20.76
CA GLN A 112 -13.70 -6.91 20.86
C GLN A 112 -13.18 -5.47 20.99
N ASP A 113 -12.16 -5.25 21.83
CA ASP A 113 -11.61 -3.91 22.06
C ASP A 113 -10.92 -3.37 20.79
N ARG A 114 -10.16 -4.24 20.10
CA ARG A 114 -9.50 -3.88 18.83
C ARG A 114 -10.52 -3.56 17.73
N VAL A 115 -11.57 -4.35 17.60
CA VAL A 115 -12.64 -4.09 16.63
C VAL A 115 -13.37 -2.80 16.96
N ASN A 116 -13.70 -2.57 18.23
CA ASN A 116 -14.34 -1.33 18.65
C ASN A 116 -13.45 -0.11 18.40
N ASP A 117 -12.15 -0.20 18.72
CA ASP A 117 -11.18 0.88 18.50
C ASP A 117 -11.08 1.24 17.03
N ILE A 118 -10.80 0.27 16.15
CA ILE A 118 -10.64 0.56 14.72
C ILE A 118 -11.94 1.07 14.08
N MET A 119 -13.09 0.56 14.49
CA MET A 119 -14.37 1.02 13.99
C MET A 119 -14.67 2.48 14.41
N LYS A 120 -14.34 2.84 15.65
CA LYS A 120 -14.46 4.21 16.14
C LYS A 120 -13.51 5.15 15.40
N ARG A 121 -12.25 4.78 15.23
CA ARG A 121 -11.21 5.59 14.56
C ARG A 121 -11.50 5.85 13.09
N LEU A 122 -12.14 4.90 12.40
CA LEU A 122 -12.58 5.04 11.01
C LEU A 122 -14.05 5.51 10.90
N GLU A 123 -14.72 5.83 12.03
CA GLU A 123 -16.11 6.28 12.09
C GLU A 123 -17.07 5.33 11.36
N MET A 124 -16.96 4.04 11.65
CA MET A 124 -17.72 2.96 11.01
C MET A 124 -18.87 2.44 11.87
N GLU A 125 -19.12 3.04 13.03
CA GLU A 125 -20.05 2.51 14.04
C GLU A 125 -21.48 2.42 13.53
N GLU A 126 -21.93 3.39 12.73
CA GLU A 126 -23.29 3.43 12.18
C GLU A 126 -23.64 2.26 11.24
N PHE A 127 -22.64 1.66 10.58
CA PHE A 127 -22.83 0.52 9.69
C PHE A 127 -22.20 -0.78 10.19
N ARG A 128 -21.88 -0.85 11.49
CA ARG A 128 -21.31 -2.02 12.17
C ARG A 128 -22.02 -3.34 11.83
N HIS A 129 -23.33 -3.35 11.89
CA HIS A 129 -24.17 -4.53 11.66
C HIS A 129 -24.67 -4.63 10.21
N LYS A 130 -24.23 -3.75 9.31
CA LYS A 130 -24.58 -3.80 7.90
C LYS A 130 -23.86 -4.94 7.22
N VAL A 131 -24.59 -5.75 6.45
CA VAL A 131 -24.03 -6.86 5.69
C VAL A 131 -23.15 -6.31 4.56
N THR A 132 -21.94 -6.86 4.39
CA THR A 132 -20.89 -6.35 3.49
C THR A 132 -21.36 -6.12 2.05
N ARG A 133 -22.21 -7.00 1.50
CA ARG A 133 -22.79 -6.82 0.15
C ARG A 133 -23.66 -5.58 -0.03
N LYS A 134 -24.09 -4.94 1.06
CA LYS A 134 -24.92 -3.72 1.06
C LYS A 134 -24.12 -2.44 1.30
N LEU A 135 -22.80 -2.55 1.48
CA LEU A 135 -21.94 -1.39 1.65
C LEU A 135 -21.83 -0.58 0.37
N SER A 136 -21.72 0.74 0.49
CA SER A 136 -21.25 1.57 -0.61
C SER A 136 -19.77 1.29 -0.90
N SER A 137 -19.28 1.75 -2.05
CA SER A 137 -17.86 1.63 -2.42
C SER A 137 -16.95 2.19 -1.31
N GLY A 138 -17.23 3.41 -0.83
CA GLY A 138 -16.47 4.03 0.25
C GLY A 138 -16.53 3.25 1.56
N GLN A 139 -17.71 2.76 1.96
CA GLN A 139 -17.85 1.91 3.16
C GLN A 139 -17.07 0.60 3.01
N GLY A 140 -17.05 0.01 1.81
CA GLY A 140 -16.24 -1.18 1.52
C GLY A 140 -14.74 -0.92 1.65
N THR A 141 -14.27 0.22 1.15
CA THR A 141 -12.86 0.64 1.28
C THR A 141 -12.49 0.88 2.74
N LEU A 142 -13.34 1.55 3.52
CA LEU A 142 -13.13 1.72 4.96
C LEU A 142 -13.02 0.37 5.69
N LEU A 143 -13.87 -0.61 5.33
CA LEU A 143 -13.76 -1.97 5.89
C LEU A 143 -12.45 -2.65 5.50
N GLY A 144 -11.99 -2.49 4.26
CA GLY A 144 -10.69 -2.99 3.79
C GLY A 144 -9.52 -2.39 4.57
N LEU A 145 -9.57 -1.08 4.85
CA LEU A 145 -8.59 -0.40 5.69
C LEU A 145 -8.69 -0.85 7.16
N ALA A 146 -9.90 -0.92 7.73
CA ALA A 146 -10.09 -1.42 9.09
C ALA A 146 -9.46 -2.81 9.27
N LYS A 147 -9.69 -3.73 8.31
CA LYS A 147 -9.03 -5.03 8.27
C LYS A 147 -7.51 -4.91 8.29
N ALA A 148 -6.96 -4.01 7.47
CA ALA A 148 -5.52 -3.86 7.34
C ALA A 148 -4.87 -3.27 8.61
N PHE A 149 -5.57 -2.39 9.32
CA PHE A 149 -5.09 -1.76 10.55
C PHE A 149 -5.34 -2.59 11.82
N LEU A 150 -6.26 -3.53 11.78
CA LEU A 150 -6.66 -4.34 12.93
C LEU A 150 -5.48 -5.09 13.59
N THR A 151 -4.47 -5.46 12.78
CA THR A 151 -3.27 -6.17 13.24
C THR A 151 -2.19 -5.25 13.82
N GLY A 152 -2.30 -3.93 13.63
CA GLY A 152 -1.25 -2.97 14.01
C GLY A 152 0.02 -3.13 13.17
N PRO A 153 -0.06 -3.03 11.84
CA PRO A 153 1.10 -3.27 10.98
C PRO A 153 2.17 -2.19 11.15
N LYS A 154 3.46 -2.56 10.97
CA LYS A 154 4.58 -1.61 10.88
C LYS A 154 4.81 -1.11 9.46
N ILE A 155 4.44 -1.94 8.46
CA ILE A 155 4.42 -1.57 7.05
C ILE A 155 3.03 -1.87 6.49
N LEU A 156 2.49 -0.91 5.75
CA LEU A 156 1.23 -1.05 5.04
C LEU A 156 1.43 -0.82 3.54
N PHE A 157 1.01 -1.77 2.72
CA PHE A 157 0.95 -1.60 1.28
C PHE A 157 -0.47 -1.21 0.88
N LEU A 158 -0.60 -0.08 0.21
CA LEU A 158 -1.87 0.48 -0.23
C LEU A 158 -1.88 0.61 -1.76
N ASP A 159 -2.73 -0.19 -2.41
CA ASP A 159 -2.89 -0.14 -3.86
C ASP A 159 -4.18 0.60 -4.21
N GLU A 160 -4.02 1.87 -4.57
CA GLU A 160 -5.09 2.80 -4.94
C GLU A 160 -6.20 2.94 -3.87
N PRO A 161 -5.87 3.25 -2.61
CA PRO A 161 -6.82 3.16 -1.50
C PRO A 161 -7.96 4.19 -1.56
N THR A 162 -7.87 5.19 -2.43
CA THR A 162 -8.87 6.26 -2.57
C THR A 162 -9.50 6.29 -3.97
N ALA A 163 -9.14 5.35 -4.84
CA ALA A 163 -9.64 5.31 -6.20
C ALA A 163 -11.18 5.20 -6.24
N SER A 164 -11.81 6.04 -7.06
CA SER A 164 -13.26 6.04 -7.26
C SER A 164 -14.10 6.31 -6.00
N LEU A 165 -13.52 6.98 -5.00
CA LEU A 165 -14.22 7.42 -3.80
C LEU A 165 -14.68 8.87 -3.90
N ASP A 166 -15.74 9.19 -3.19
CA ASP A 166 -16.17 10.56 -2.96
C ASP A 166 -15.04 11.35 -2.27
N PRO A 167 -14.86 12.65 -2.60
CA PRO A 167 -13.77 13.46 -2.06
C PRO A 167 -13.70 13.47 -0.54
N ASP A 168 -14.85 13.50 0.14
CA ASP A 168 -14.94 13.51 1.63
C ASP A 168 -14.36 12.22 2.23
N ILE A 169 -14.70 11.06 1.66
CA ILE A 169 -14.18 9.77 2.12
C ILE A 169 -12.70 9.64 1.81
N ALA A 170 -12.27 10.09 0.62
CA ALA A 170 -10.86 10.10 0.27
C ALA A 170 -10.04 10.98 1.21
N GLN A 171 -10.54 12.17 1.55
CA GLN A 171 -9.91 13.08 2.52
C GLN A 171 -9.82 12.46 3.92
N LYS A 172 -10.88 11.81 4.38
CA LYS A 172 -10.92 11.10 5.66
C LYS A 172 -9.85 10.00 5.72
N ILE A 173 -9.73 9.19 4.66
CA ILE A 173 -8.70 8.14 4.56
C ILE A 173 -7.30 8.75 4.62
N ARG A 174 -7.02 9.80 3.85
CA ARG A 174 -5.72 10.47 3.88
C ARG A 174 -5.40 11.05 5.27
N GLY A 175 -6.39 11.68 5.92
CA GLY A 175 -6.25 12.19 7.29
C GLY A 175 -5.91 11.08 8.28
N PHE A 176 -6.63 9.96 8.21
CA PHE A 176 -6.39 8.79 9.04
C PHE A 176 -4.97 8.21 8.83
N LEU A 177 -4.51 8.06 7.60
CA LEU A 177 -3.17 7.56 7.28
C LEU A 177 -2.07 8.49 7.82
N LYS A 178 -2.23 9.80 7.70
CA LYS A 178 -1.29 10.80 8.25
C LYS A 178 -1.23 10.72 9.78
N GLU A 179 -2.37 10.52 10.44
CA GLU A 179 -2.42 10.36 11.89
C GLU A 179 -1.76 9.05 12.35
N GLU A 180 -2.04 7.93 11.68
CA GLU A 180 -1.40 6.65 11.96
C GLU A 180 0.11 6.72 11.81
N ARG A 181 0.59 7.31 10.72
CA ARG A 181 2.01 7.55 10.54
C ARG A 181 2.63 8.31 11.71
N ARG A 182 1.98 9.38 12.16
CA ARG A 182 2.49 10.23 13.24
C ARG A 182 2.46 9.55 14.61
N SER A 183 1.40 8.80 14.91
CA SER A 183 1.19 8.19 16.22
C SER A 183 1.91 6.86 16.41
N SER A 184 1.97 6.03 15.37
CA SER A 184 2.54 4.67 15.42
C SER A 184 3.89 4.51 14.71
N GLY A 185 4.32 5.52 13.94
CA GLY A 185 5.51 5.41 13.09
C GLY A 185 5.30 4.49 11.88
N LEU A 186 4.05 4.30 11.44
CA LEU A 186 3.68 3.49 10.28
C LEU A 186 4.46 3.90 9.05
N SER A 187 5.04 2.93 8.35
CA SER A 187 5.63 3.11 7.02
C SER A 187 4.66 2.60 5.95
N VAL A 188 4.59 3.29 4.82
CA VAL A 188 3.60 2.97 3.79
C VAL A 188 4.24 2.91 2.41
N LEU A 189 3.91 1.89 1.62
CA LEU A 189 4.05 1.93 0.17
C LEU A 189 2.68 2.28 -0.42
N TYR A 190 2.62 3.40 -1.11
CA TYR A 190 1.38 4.00 -1.58
C TYR A 190 1.34 4.07 -3.10
N THR A 191 0.28 3.54 -3.73
CA THR A 191 0.04 3.77 -5.16
C THR A 191 -1.20 4.61 -5.35
N SER A 192 -1.18 5.49 -6.33
CA SER A 192 -2.35 6.24 -6.79
C SER A 192 -2.17 6.64 -8.25
N HIS A 193 -3.27 6.79 -8.98
CA HIS A 193 -3.30 7.42 -10.29
C HIS A 193 -3.57 8.92 -10.22
N ASN A 194 -3.86 9.45 -9.04
CA ASN A 194 -4.06 10.87 -8.80
C ASN A 194 -2.74 11.53 -8.40
N MET A 195 -2.17 12.34 -9.30
CA MET A 195 -0.87 12.98 -9.09
C MET A 195 -0.87 13.95 -7.91
N HIS A 196 -1.94 14.72 -7.75
CA HIS A 196 -2.09 15.62 -6.60
C HIS A 196 -2.08 14.85 -5.27
N GLU A 197 -2.75 13.70 -5.23
CA GLU A 197 -2.72 12.84 -4.05
C GLU A 197 -1.32 12.27 -3.77
N MET A 198 -0.59 11.88 -4.83
CA MET A 198 0.80 11.44 -4.68
C MET A 198 1.67 12.54 -4.08
N GLU A 199 1.55 13.79 -4.55
CA GLU A 199 2.28 14.93 -4.00
C GLU A 199 1.90 15.23 -2.54
N GLU A 200 0.60 15.11 -2.20
CA GLU A 200 0.09 15.38 -0.85
C GLU A 200 0.52 14.32 0.18
N MET A 201 0.56 13.05 -0.24
CA MET A 201 0.68 11.92 0.68
C MET A 201 2.08 11.38 0.82
N THR A 202 2.95 11.54 -0.17
CA THR A 202 4.24 10.85 -0.21
C THR A 202 5.41 11.76 0.15
N ASP A 203 6.40 11.19 0.83
CA ASP A 203 7.67 11.88 1.10
C ASP A 203 8.63 11.76 -0.08
N ARG A 204 8.56 10.62 -0.77
CA ARG A 204 9.40 10.27 -1.92
C ARG A 204 8.58 9.39 -2.86
N ILE A 205 8.86 9.51 -4.15
CA ILE A 205 8.18 8.76 -5.21
C ILE A 205 9.21 7.98 -6.00
N ILE A 206 8.88 6.72 -6.31
CA ILE A 206 9.56 5.90 -7.30
C ILE A 206 8.67 5.81 -8.52
N PHE A 207 9.20 6.18 -9.68
CA PHE A 207 8.51 6.06 -10.95
C PHE A 207 8.95 4.77 -11.67
N LEU A 208 8.02 3.83 -11.82
CA LEU A 208 8.22 2.59 -12.55
C LEU A 208 7.75 2.72 -14.00
N GLN A 209 8.59 2.26 -14.94
CA GLN A 209 8.24 2.13 -16.33
C GLN A 209 8.86 0.83 -16.88
N ARG A 210 8.04 -0.03 -17.49
CA ARG A 210 8.48 -1.32 -18.08
C ARG A 210 9.35 -2.14 -17.12
N GLY A 211 8.93 -2.21 -15.88
CA GLY A 211 9.60 -2.96 -14.82
C GLY A 211 10.90 -2.33 -14.30
N LYS A 212 11.25 -1.10 -14.68
CA LYS A 212 12.45 -0.40 -14.21
C LYS A 212 12.11 0.87 -13.46
N ILE A 213 12.94 1.26 -12.51
CA ILE A 213 12.89 2.58 -11.89
C ILE A 213 13.53 3.58 -12.85
N VAL A 214 12.76 4.56 -13.32
CA VAL A 214 13.20 5.63 -14.22
C VAL A 214 13.42 6.96 -13.53
N ALA A 215 12.75 7.17 -12.39
CA ALA A 215 12.95 8.33 -11.54
C ALA A 215 12.69 7.95 -10.06
N GLU A 216 13.40 8.64 -9.17
CA GLU A 216 13.23 8.55 -7.73
C GLU A 216 13.58 9.90 -7.11
N GLY A 217 12.80 10.34 -6.13
CA GLY A 217 12.98 11.60 -5.41
C GLY A 217 11.66 12.12 -4.83
N THR A 218 11.66 13.30 -4.24
CA THR A 218 10.43 14.04 -3.91
C THR A 218 9.70 14.44 -5.21
N ALA A 219 8.41 14.73 -5.13
CA ALA A 219 7.66 15.20 -6.30
C ALA A 219 8.34 16.40 -6.97
N GLN A 220 8.81 17.37 -6.16
CA GLN A 220 9.50 18.57 -6.63
C GLN A 220 10.83 18.24 -7.34
N GLU A 221 11.64 17.34 -6.80
CA GLU A 221 12.89 16.91 -7.43
C GLU A 221 12.65 16.21 -8.77
N ILE A 222 11.60 15.38 -8.85
CA ILE A 222 11.22 14.69 -10.09
C ILE A 222 10.76 15.71 -11.13
N VAL A 223 9.83 16.61 -10.78
CA VAL A 223 9.35 17.67 -11.69
C VAL A 223 10.52 18.51 -12.20
N ALA A 224 11.39 18.99 -11.32
CA ALA A 224 12.58 19.78 -11.70
C ALA A 224 13.54 19.00 -12.63
N ARG A 225 13.77 17.69 -12.37
CA ARG A 225 14.64 16.84 -13.19
C ARG A 225 14.13 16.67 -14.63
N PHE A 226 12.82 16.60 -14.82
CA PHE A 226 12.21 16.42 -16.14
C PHE A 226 11.90 17.74 -16.84
N GLY A 227 11.99 18.88 -16.12
CA GLY A 227 11.72 20.21 -16.66
C GLY A 227 10.26 20.45 -17.01
N GLU A 228 9.35 19.78 -16.31
CA GLU A 228 7.90 19.89 -16.51
C GLU A 228 7.27 20.82 -15.47
N ALA A 229 5.99 21.21 -15.66
CA ALA A 229 5.29 22.11 -14.74
C ALA A 229 4.83 21.39 -13.45
N ASP A 230 4.44 20.12 -13.57
CA ASP A 230 3.92 19.31 -12.47
C ASP A 230 4.20 17.81 -12.67
N LEU A 231 3.80 17.01 -11.69
CA LEU A 231 3.99 15.57 -11.70
C LEU A 231 3.12 14.88 -12.77
N GLU A 232 1.97 15.46 -13.13
CA GLU A 232 1.08 14.92 -14.16
C GLU A 232 1.72 15.02 -15.55
N GLU A 233 2.37 16.14 -15.88
CA GLU A 233 3.12 16.29 -17.13
C GLU A 233 4.31 15.33 -17.20
N VAL A 234 5.04 15.14 -16.09
CA VAL A 234 6.10 14.09 -16.00
C VAL A 234 5.52 12.72 -16.29
N PHE A 235 4.38 12.39 -15.68
CA PHE A 235 3.72 11.10 -15.90
C PHE A 235 3.34 10.91 -17.37
N VAL A 236 2.71 11.90 -17.99
CA VAL A 236 2.30 11.87 -19.40
C VAL A 236 3.51 11.71 -20.32
N LYS A 237 4.59 12.43 -20.07
CA LYS A 237 5.85 12.34 -20.83
C LYS A 237 6.42 10.94 -20.77
N LEU A 238 6.63 10.41 -19.57
CA LEU A 238 7.18 9.08 -19.36
C LEU A 238 6.26 7.98 -19.91
N ALA A 239 4.94 8.12 -19.80
CA ALA A 239 4.00 7.14 -20.36
C ALA A 239 4.02 7.09 -21.89
N ARG A 240 4.41 8.18 -22.58
CA ARG A 240 4.50 8.28 -24.06
C ARG A 240 5.83 7.78 -24.61
N GLU A 241 6.90 7.78 -23.84
CA GLU A 241 8.20 7.27 -24.26
C GLU A 241 8.09 5.75 -24.46
N LYS A 242 8.09 5.33 -25.75
CA LYS A 242 7.93 3.94 -26.19
C LYS A 242 9.20 3.11 -26.01
#